data_f9826454849a61f9142efd70e8b89f36
#
_entry.id   f9826454849a61f9142efd70e8b89f36
#
_cell.length_a   1.000
_cell.length_b   1.000
_cell.length_c   1.000
_cell.angle_alpha   90.00
_cell.angle_beta   90.00
_cell.angle_gamma   90.00
#
_symmetry.space_group_name_H-M   'P 1'
#
loop_
_entity.id
_entity.type
_entity.pdbx_description
1 polymer ?
#
loop_
_entity_poly.entity_id
_entity_poly.type
_entity_poly.pdbx_seq_one_letter_code
_entity_poly.pdbx_strand_id
1 'polypeptide(L)'
;MLEHARFFVYVMFPMSIFDTPPDVPETTRLITRGVCRLFQDLGFGTLTEFKLTNGRRVDVMAIDRNGEFVIVEVKSTVADFRGDRKWQEYLGFCERFYFAVPAGFPVDLMPDECGLIVADPYDAAVRRESLTHKLNTNRKRRQLIRFAIAASDRLRHMGQDALSG
;
A
#
# COMPACT_ATOMS: atom_id res chain seq x y z
N MET A 1 12.03 -16.19 26.73
CA MET A 1 11.96 -14.75 26.39
C MET A 1 13.21 -14.41 25.60
N LEU A 2 13.15 -14.44 24.29
CA LEU A 2 14.25 -14.02 23.40
C LEU A 2 13.65 -13.07 22.37
N GLU A 3 13.88 -11.78 22.63
CA GLU A 3 13.62 -10.69 21.69
C GLU A 3 14.49 -10.89 20.46
N HIS A 4 13.87 -11.12 19.31
CA HIS A 4 14.55 -11.05 18.02
C HIS A 4 14.54 -9.61 17.55
N ALA A 5 15.47 -8.80 18.07
CA ALA A 5 15.84 -7.55 17.46
C ALA A 5 16.54 -7.85 16.12
N ARG A 6 15.83 -7.77 15.00
CA ARG A 6 16.46 -7.76 13.69
C ARG A 6 17.19 -6.43 13.51
N PHE A 7 18.48 -6.47 13.74
CA PHE A 7 19.41 -5.40 13.38
C PHE A 7 19.45 -5.29 11.86
N PHE A 8 18.88 -4.22 11.32
CA PHE A 8 19.02 -3.87 9.91
C PHE A 8 20.42 -3.29 9.70
N VAL A 9 21.34 -4.10 9.18
CA VAL A 9 22.62 -3.60 8.67
C VAL A 9 22.33 -2.94 7.33
N TYR A 10 22.41 -1.63 7.31
CA TYR A 10 22.39 -0.82 6.08
C TYR A 10 23.69 -1.07 5.31
N VAL A 11 23.68 -2.02 4.39
CA VAL A 11 24.78 -2.17 3.44
C VAL A 11 24.58 -1.11 2.39
N MET A 12 25.35 -0.02 2.50
CA MET A 12 25.50 0.95 1.41
C MET A 12 26.20 0.25 0.24
N PHE A 13 25.45 -0.22 -0.75
CA PHE A 13 26.01 -0.54 -2.05
C PHE A 13 26.39 0.75 -2.76
N PRO A 14 27.59 0.86 -3.35
CA PRO A 14 27.93 1.99 -4.18
C PRO A 14 26.99 2.03 -5.39
N MET A 15 26.28 3.13 -5.56
CA MET A 15 25.46 3.40 -6.75
C MET A 15 26.33 3.21 -7.99
N SER A 16 25.98 2.26 -8.84
CA SER A 16 26.57 2.12 -10.16
C SER A 16 26.24 3.38 -10.98
N ILE A 17 27.27 3.99 -11.57
CA ILE A 17 27.19 5.19 -12.40
C ILE A 17 26.35 5.00 -13.69
N PHE A 18 25.73 3.83 -13.88
CA PHE A 18 24.91 3.47 -15.03
C PHE A 18 23.42 3.27 -14.72
N ASP A 19 23.00 3.36 -13.44
CA ASP A 19 21.61 3.25 -13.08
C ASP A 19 20.91 4.60 -13.25
N THR A 20 20.26 4.80 -14.39
CA THR A 20 19.26 5.86 -14.53
C THR A 20 18.17 5.60 -13.50
N PRO A 21 17.86 6.57 -12.61
CA PRO A 21 16.77 6.37 -11.66
C PRO A 21 15.48 6.04 -12.43
N PRO A 22 14.67 5.07 -11.96
CA PRO A 22 13.43 4.72 -12.61
C PRO A 22 12.53 5.96 -12.69
N ASP A 23 11.73 6.07 -13.74
CA ASP A 23 10.76 7.15 -13.86
C ASP A 23 9.69 7.06 -12.73
N VAL A 24 8.92 8.13 -12.54
CA VAL A 24 7.92 8.21 -11.45
C VAL A 24 6.89 7.08 -11.51
N PRO A 25 6.32 6.70 -12.67
CA PRO A 25 5.42 5.56 -12.77
C PRO A 25 6.08 4.23 -12.38
N GLU A 26 7.33 4.02 -12.79
CA GLU A 26 8.10 2.83 -12.43
C GLU A 26 8.36 2.76 -10.92
N THR A 27 8.79 3.86 -10.31
CA THR A 27 9.00 3.95 -8.86
C THR A 27 7.71 3.62 -8.09
N THR A 28 6.57 4.18 -8.50
CA THR A 28 5.27 3.90 -7.89
C THR A 28 4.94 2.41 -7.97
N ARG A 29 5.13 1.78 -9.14
CA ARG A 29 4.90 0.36 -9.35
C ARG A 29 5.77 -0.51 -8.45
N LEU A 30 7.04 -0.16 -8.30
CA LEU A 30 8.00 -0.89 -7.48
C LEU A 30 7.65 -0.79 -5.99
N ILE A 31 7.29 0.40 -5.49
CA ILE A 31 6.84 0.62 -4.11
C ILE A 31 5.55 -0.17 -3.85
N THR A 32 4.57 -0.10 -4.75
CA THR A 32 3.32 -0.86 -4.64
C THR A 32 3.58 -2.36 -4.50
N ARG A 33 4.54 -2.90 -5.24
CA ARG A 33 4.94 -4.31 -5.16
C ARG A 33 5.52 -4.66 -3.78
N GLY A 34 6.41 -3.84 -3.23
CA GLY A 34 6.97 -4.03 -1.89
C GLY A 34 5.88 -4.00 -0.81
N VAL A 35 4.96 -3.03 -0.92
CA VAL A 35 3.80 -2.92 -0.01
C VAL A 35 2.92 -4.17 -0.07
N CYS A 36 2.56 -4.65 -1.27
CA CYS A 36 1.76 -5.86 -1.40
C CYS A 36 2.44 -7.08 -0.77
N ARG A 37 3.76 -7.22 -0.94
CA ARG A 37 4.52 -8.30 -0.31
C ARG A 37 4.47 -8.21 1.21
N LEU A 38 4.73 -7.04 1.79
CA LEU A 38 4.63 -6.82 3.24
C LEU A 38 3.28 -7.28 3.79
N PHE A 39 2.17 -6.84 3.16
CA PHE A 39 0.85 -7.21 3.63
C PHE A 39 0.53 -8.69 3.42
N GLN A 40 1.02 -9.31 2.36
CA GLN A 40 0.89 -10.76 2.15
C GLN A 40 1.62 -11.56 3.22
N ASP A 41 2.84 -11.16 3.59
CA ASP A 41 3.63 -11.79 4.66
C ASP A 41 2.95 -11.63 6.03
N LEU A 42 2.21 -10.54 6.23
CA LEU A 42 1.36 -10.31 7.40
C LEU A 42 0.01 -11.05 7.35
N GLY A 43 -0.27 -11.80 6.28
CA GLY A 43 -1.48 -12.61 6.13
C GLY A 43 -2.71 -11.86 5.63
N PHE A 44 -2.52 -10.69 4.99
CA PHE A 44 -3.59 -9.94 4.36
C PHE A 44 -3.82 -10.38 2.91
N GLY A 45 -5.06 -10.29 2.45
CA GLY A 45 -5.37 -10.26 1.03
C GLY A 45 -5.23 -8.85 0.48
N THR A 46 -4.61 -8.67 -0.70
CA THR A 46 -4.37 -7.35 -1.30
C THR A 46 -4.96 -7.23 -2.69
N LEU A 47 -5.51 -6.05 -3.00
CA LEU A 47 -5.89 -5.63 -4.35
C LEU A 47 -5.28 -4.26 -4.63
N THR A 48 -4.59 -4.11 -5.75
CA THR A 48 -4.08 -2.82 -6.22
C THR A 48 -5.15 -2.07 -7.03
N GLU A 49 -5.02 -0.76 -7.18
CA GLU A 49 -5.91 0.06 -8.03
C GLU A 49 -7.41 -0.20 -7.76
N PHE A 50 -7.78 -0.29 -6.47
CA PHE A 50 -9.13 -0.62 -6.08
C PHE A 50 -10.05 0.61 -6.09
N LYS A 51 -11.17 0.52 -6.82
CA LYS A 51 -12.12 1.63 -6.95
C LYS A 51 -13.13 1.65 -5.79
N LEU A 52 -13.15 2.76 -5.05
CA LEU A 52 -14.08 3.03 -3.96
C LEU A 52 -15.47 3.47 -4.48
N THR A 53 -16.47 3.48 -3.59
CA THR A 53 -17.84 3.90 -3.94
C THR A 53 -17.97 5.40 -4.18
N ASN A 54 -17.03 6.22 -3.70
CA ASN A 54 -16.96 7.65 -3.98
C ASN A 54 -16.30 7.97 -5.34
N GLY A 55 -15.98 6.93 -6.15
CA GLY A 55 -15.37 7.06 -7.46
C GLY A 55 -13.83 7.16 -7.43
N ARG A 56 -13.22 7.29 -6.26
CA ARG A 56 -11.77 7.30 -6.11
C ARG A 56 -11.18 5.91 -6.27
N ARG A 57 -9.92 5.87 -6.60
CA ARG A 57 -9.12 4.64 -6.74
C ARG A 57 -7.95 4.72 -5.77
N VAL A 58 -7.78 3.70 -4.96
CA VAL A 58 -6.67 3.58 -4.01
C VAL A 58 -5.60 2.67 -4.59
N ASP A 59 -4.33 2.97 -4.31
CA ASP A 59 -3.20 2.23 -4.86
C ASP A 59 -3.18 0.79 -4.34
N VAL A 60 -3.37 0.60 -3.03
CA VAL A 60 -3.50 -0.73 -2.40
C VAL A 60 -4.65 -0.73 -1.40
N MET A 61 -5.55 -1.69 -1.57
CA MET A 61 -6.55 -2.08 -0.58
C MET A 61 -6.16 -3.44 -0.01
N ALA A 62 -5.94 -3.52 1.30
CA ALA A 62 -5.67 -4.77 1.98
C ALA A 62 -6.80 -5.13 2.95
N ILE A 63 -7.00 -6.42 3.18
CA ILE A 63 -7.99 -6.95 4.12
C ILE A 63 -7.35 -8.05 4.96
N ASP A 64 -7.54 -8.00 6.28
CA ASP A 64 -7.10 -9.05 7.18
C ASP A 64 -8.18 -10.14 7.39
N ARG A 65 -7.84 -11.15 8.20
CA ARG A 65 -8.76 -12.27 8.51
C ARG A 65 -9.98 -11.87 9.35
N ASN A 66 -9.93 -10.70 10.00
CA ASN A 66 -11.05 -10.14 10.77
C ASN A 66 -11.95 -9.25 9.90
N GLY A 67 -11.62 -9.12 8.61
CA GLY A 67 -12.32 -8.25 7.68
C GLY A 67 -12.02 -6.77 7.91
N GLU A 68 -10.91 -6.41 8.56
CA GLU A 68 -10.47 -5.03 8.68
C GLU A 68 -9.74 -4.59 7.42
N PHE A 69 -10.10 -3.40 6.95
CA PHE A 69 -9.53 -2.82 5.75
C PHE A 69 -8.37 -1.88 6.07
N VAL A 70 -7.33 -2.02 5.27
CA VAL A 70 -6.20 -1.10 5.25
C VAL A 70 -6.12 -0.48 3.85
N ILE A 71 -5.98 0.84 3.79
CA ILE A 71 -5.65 1.55 2.55
C ILE A 71 -4.21 2.03 2.61
N VAL A 72 -3.48 1.84 1.52
CA VAL A 72 -2.15 2.41 1.33
C VAL A 72 -2.14 3.23 0.06
N GLU A 73 -1.72 4.49 0.18
CA GLU A 73 -1.46 5.41 -0.93
C GLU A 73 0.05 5.56 -1.13
N VAL A 74 0.51 5.34 -2.34
CA VAL A 74 1.92 5.44 -2.71
C VAL A 74 2.25 6.87 -3.12
N LYS A 75 3.31 7.43 -2.55
CA LYS A 75 3.84 8.76 -2.90
C LYS A 75 5.30 8.64 -3.28
N SER A 76 5.57 8.61 -4.57
CA SER A 76 6.92 8.43 -5.10
C SER A 76 7.77 9.70 -5.03
N THR A 77 7.14 10.89 -5.00
CA THR A 77 7.81 12.18 -4.93
C THR A 77 7.11 13.14 -3.97
N VAL A 78 7.86 14.15 -3.49
CA VAL A 78 7.30 15.24 -2.67
C VAL A 78 6.25 16.05 -3.46
N ALA A 79 6.45 16.23 -4.76
CA ALA A 79 5.48 16.93 -5.62
C ALA A 79 4.16 16.17 -5.70
N ASP A 80 4.20 14.85 -5.86
CA ASP A 80 3.04 13.96 -5.85
C ASP A 80 2.28 14.05 -4.52
N PHE A 81 3.00 13.99 -3.39
CA PHE A 81 2.40 14.15 -2.07
C PHE A 81 1.72 15.52 -1.88
N ARG A 82 2.40 16.61 -2.26
CA ARG A 82 1.84 17.98 -2.12
C ARG A 82 0.62 18.22 -3.01
N GLY A 83 0.50 17.52 -4.11
CA GLY A 83 -0.64 17.57 -5.02
C GLY A 83 -1.88 16.86 -4.46
N ASP A 84 -1.70 15.93 -3.53
CA ASP A 84 -2.79 15.14 -2.94
C ASP A 84 -3.28 15.75 -1.62
N ARG A 85 -4.37 16.50 -1.69
CA ARG A 85 -5.01 17.09 -0.51
C ARG A 85 -6.27 16.34 -0.08
N LYS A 86 -6.48 15.10 -0.55
CA LYS A 86 -7.77 14.42 -0.45
C LYS A 86 -7.71 13.07 0.28
N TRP A 87 -6.57 12.74 0.86
CA TRP A 87 -6.37 11.45 1.54
C TRP A 87 -7.37 11.23 2.70
N GLN A 88 -7.85 12.30 3.34
CA GLN A 88 -8.86 12.20 4.40
C GLN A 88 -10.17 11.57 3.91
N GLU A 89 -10.46 11.65 2.61
CA GLU A 89 -11.64 11.01 2.02
C GLU A 89 -11.56 9.48 2.05
N TYR A 90 -10.35 8.92 2.19
CA TYR A 90 -10.14 7.47 2.30
C TYR A 90 -10.43 6.93 3.69
N LEU A 91 -10.31 7.74 4.75
CA LEU A 91 -10.51 7.30 6.14
C LEU A 91 -11.91 6.73 6.41
N GLY A 92 -12.89 7.13 5.61
CA GLY A 92 -14.23 6.55 5.67
C GLY A 92 -14.36 5.16 5.05
N PHE A 93 -13.27 4.57 4.51
CA PHE A 93 -13.26 3.30 3.78
C PHE A 93 -12.26 2.28 4.35
N CYS A 94 -11.52 2.61 5.40
CA CYS A 94 -10.56 1.71 6.03
C CYS A 94 -10.54 1.89 7.55
N GLU A 95 -10.10 0.87 8.24
CA GLU A 95 -9.78 0.96 9.67
C GLU A 95 -8.40 1.58 9.89
N ARG A 96 -7.45 1.38 8.95
CA ARG A 96 -6.09 1.93 9.00
C ARG A 96 -5.68 2.50 7.65
N PHE A 97 -4.99 3.63 7.68
CA PHE A 97 -4.52 4.32 6.48
C PHE A 97 -3.02 4.58 6.56
N TYR A 98 -2.31 4.25 5.50
CA TYR A 98 -0.87 4.46 5.40
C TYR A 98 -0.52 5.22 4.12
N PHE A 99 0.51 6.05 4.22
CA PHE A 99 1.30 6.43 3.07
C PHE A 99 2.48 5.47 2.91
N ALA A 100 2.81 5.11 1.67
CA ALA A 100 4.00 4.38 1.33
C ALA A 100 4.91 5.25 0.47
N VAL A 101 6.18 5.36 0.86
CA VAL A 101 7.17 6.23 0.24
C VAL A 101 8.47 5.46 -0.02
N PRO A 102 9.31 5.88 -0.99
CA PRO A 102 10.61 5.28 -1.22
C PRO A 102 11.60 5.63 -0.09
N ALA A 103 12.67 4.85 0.01
CA ALA A 103 13.82 5.20 0.85
C ALA A 103 14.36 6.58 0.46
N GLY A 104 14.71 7.41 1.47
CA GLY A 104 15.18 8.78 1.27
C GLY A 104 14.08 9.83 1.09
N PHE A 105 12.81 9.45 1.09
CA PHE A 105 11.71 10.42 1.11
C PHE A 105 11.73 11.21 2.44
N PRO A 106 11.52 12.55 2.42
CA PRO A 106 11.50 13.37 3.62
C PRO A 106 10.23 13.09 4.45
N VAL A 107 10.33 12.11 5.35
CA VAL A 107 9.21 11.57 6.12
C VAL A 107 8.55 12.56 7.06
N ASP A 108 9.26 13.60 7.46
CA ASP A 108 8.76 14.70 8.30
C ASP A 108 7.64 15.52 7.62
N LEU A 109 7.48 15.37 6.30
CA LEU A 109 6.37 15.98 5.57
C LEU A 109 5.06 15.21 5.73
N MET A 110 5.10 13.95 6.20
CA MET A 110 3.93 13.10 6.31
C MET A 110 3.11 13.43 7.54
N PRO A 111 1.76 13.52 7.42
CA PRO A 111 0.88 13.77 8.55
C PRO A 111 1.07 12.76 9.67
N ASP A 112 1.14 13.23 10.93
CA ASP A 112 1.35 12.36 12.09
C ASP A 112 0.18 11.40 12.36
N GLU A 113 -1.02 11.76 11.88
CA GLU A 113 -2.22 10.94 12.02
C GLU A 113 -2.23 9.71 11.10
N CYS A 114 -1.38 9.69 10.07
CA CYS A 114 -1.31 8.59 9.12
C CYS A 114 -0.20 7.60 9.49
N GLY A 115 -0.43 6.34 9.18
CA GLY A 115 0.65 5.36 9.17
C GLY A 115 1.66 5.67 8.07
N LEU A 116 2.89 5.20 8.24
CA LEU A 116 3.97 5.39 7.29
C LEU A 116 4.68 4.07 7.01
N ILE A 117 4.79 3.75 5.74
CA ILE A 117 5.56 2.62 5.21
C ILE A 117 6.70 3.19 4.36
N VAL A 118 7.91 2.69 4.57
CA VAL A 118 9.02 2.90 3.64
C VAL A 118 9.23 1.60 2.87
N ALA A 119 9.22 1.69 1.55
CA ALA A 119 9.26 0.54 0.69
C ALA A 119 10.23 0.73 -0.48
N ASP A 120 10.78 -0.39 -0.93
CA ASP A 120 11.54 -0.54 -2.17
C ASP A 120 10.95 -1.71 -2.99
N PRO A 121 11.53 -2.09 -4.14
CA PRO A 121 11.01 -3.19 -4.97
C PRO A 121 11.00 -4.56 -4.29
N TYR A 122 11.81 -4.74 -3.26
CA TYR A 122 12.09 -6.04 -2.65
C TYR A 122 11.48 -6.18 -1.26
N ASP A 123 11.38 -5.06 -0.51
CA ASP A 123 10.95 -5.07 0.87
C ASP A 123 10.17 -3.80 1.22
N ALA A 124 9.43 -3.87 2.31
CA ALA A 124 8.72 -2.73 2.88
C ALA A 124 8.68 -2.86 4.41
N ALA A 125 8.78 -1.73 5.10
CA ALA A 125 8.74 -1.69 6.56
C ALA A 125 7.77 -0.61 7.06
N VAL A 126 6.92 -0.96 8.02
CA VAL A 126 6.12 0.02 8.76
C VAL A 126 7.06 0.83 9.64
N ARG A 127 7.11 2.13 9.42
CA ARG A 127 7.89 3.09 10.22
C ARG A 127 7.08 3.78 11.29
N ARG A 128 5.79 3.95 11.02
CA ARG A 128 4.82 4.49 11.97
C ARG A 128 3.49 3.79 11.78
N GLU A 129 2.91 3.28 12.86
CA GLU A 129 1.59 2.66 12.82
C GLU A 129 0.50 3.70 12.56
N SER A 130 -0.52 3.29 11.81
CA SER A 130 -1.71 4.10 11.59
C SER A 130 -2.57 4.12 12.85
N LEU A 131 -3.23 5.25 13.10
CA LEU A 131 -4.37 5.27 14.00
C LEU A 131 -5.46 4.33 13.47
N THR A 132 -6.15 3.64 14.39
CA THR A 132 -7.25 2.75 14.03
C THR A 132 -8.59 3.50 14.10
N HIS A 133 -9.33 3.47 13.02
CA HIS A 133 -10.67 4.04 12.91
C HIS A 133 -11.70 2.92 12.86
N LYS A 134 -12.86 3.13 13.45
CA LYS A 134 -13.95 2.16 13.37
C LYS A 134 -14.82 2.46 12.16
N LEU A 135 -14.86 1.54 11.20
CA LEU A 135 -15.78 1.65 10.08
C LEU A 135 -17.23 1.35 10.50
N ASN A 136 -18.16 2.07 9.88
CA ASN A 136 -19.58 1.71 9.96
C ASN A 136 -19.82 0.30 9.39
N THR A 137 -20.52 -0.54 10.14
CA THR A 137 -20.75 -1.96 9.81
C THR A 137 -21.38 -2.17 8.43
N ASN A 138 -22.35 -1.34 8.03
CA ASN A 138 -22.99 -1.43 6.72
C ASN A 138 -22.02 -1.08 5.60
N ARG A 139 -21.17 -0.06 5.81
CA ARG A 139 -20.13 0.34 4.86
C ARG A 139 -19.09 -0.78 4.73
N LYS A 140 -18.63 -1.33 5.85
CA LYS A 140 -17.68 -2.45 5.89
C LYS A 140 -18.22 -3.66 5.11
N ARG A 141 -19.47 -4.06 5.34
CA ARG A 141 -20.11 -5.15 4.62
C ARG A 141 -20.17 -4.90 3.11
N ARG A 142 -20.57 -3.72 2.68
CA ARG A 142 -20.62 -3.36 1.24
C ARG A 142 -19.23 -3.40 0.62
N GLN A 143 -18.22 -2.92 1.32
CA GLN A 143 -16.84 -2.92 0.84
C GLN A 143 -16.28 -4.33 0.73
N LEU A 144 -16.60 -5.22 1.68
CA LEU A 144 -16.21 -6.63 1.64
C LEU A 144 -16.78 -7.33 0.39
N ILE A 145 -18.07 -7.11 0.08
CA ILE A 145 -18.69 -7.66 -1.11
C ILE A 145 -17.98 -7.14 -2.38
N ARG A 146 -17.71 -5.84 -2.46
CA ARG A 146 -17.01 -5.24 -3.61
C ARG A 146 -15.59 -5.78 -3.77
N PHE A 147 -14.88 -5.96 -2.64
CA PHE A 147 -13.53 -6.53 -2.64
C PHE A 147 -13.55 -7.98 -3.18
N ALA A 148 -14.49 -8.79 -2.71
CA ALA A 148 -14.66 -10.18 -3.16
C ALA A 148 -14.99 -10.25 -4.66
N ILE A 149 -15.91 -9.40 -5.15
CA ILE A 149 -16.25 -9.33 -6.59
C ILE A 149 -15.02 -8.92 -7.40
N ALA A 150 -14.31 -7.86 -7.00
CA ALA A 150 -13.12 -7.40 -7.72
C ALA A 150 -12.01 -8.45 -7.75
N ALA A 151 -11.79 -9.18 -6.64
CA ALA A 151 -10.84 -10.29 -6.59
C ALA A 151 -11.24 -11.43 -7.54
N SER A 152 -12.52 -11.82 -7.57
CA SER A 152 -13.06 -12.85 -8.47
C SER A 152 -12.91 -12.45 -9.94
N ASP A 153 -13.21 -11.20 -10.27
CA ASP A 153 -13.07 -10.69 -11.65
C ASP A 153 -11.62 -10.74 -12.12
N ARG A 154 -10.66 -10.36 -11.26
CA ARG A 154 -9.22 -10.43 -11.59
C ARG A 154 -8.75 -11.86 -11.80
N LEU A 155 -9.16 -12.79 -10.95
CA LEU A 155 -8.84 -14.21 -11.12
C LEU A 155 -9.35 -14.75 -12.44
N ARG A 156 -10.57 -14.38 -12.85
CA ARG A 156 -11.15 -14.79 -14.14
C ARG A 156 -10.33 -14.27 -15.32
N HIS A 157 -9.93 -12.99 -15.30
CA HIS A 157 -9.11 -12.42 -16.39
C HIS A 157 -7.74 -13.10 -16.48
N MET A 158 -7.07 -13.31 -15.35
CA MET A 158 -5.78 -14.03 -15.34
C MET A 158 -5.89 -15.45 -15.91
N GLY A 159 -6.99 -16.15 -15.62
CA GLY A 159 -7.26 -17.49 -16.17
C GLY A 159 -7.51 -17.47 -17.68
N GLN A 160 -8.17 -16.44 -18.21
CA GLN A 160 -8.40 -16.29 -19.65
C GLN A 160 -7.11 -15.98 -20.42
N ASP A 161 -6.26 -15.12 -19.88
CA ASP A 161 -4.96 -14.80 -20.49
C ASP A 161 -4.05 -16.03 -20.55
N ALA A 162 -4.08 -16.88 -19.52
CA ALA A 162 -3.33 -18.13 -19.48
C ALA A 162 -3.81 -19.21 -20.48
N LEU A 163 -5.07 -19.14 -20.93
CA LEU A 163 -5.64 -20.08 -21.91
C LEU A 163 -5.49 -19.59 -23.37
N SER A 164 -5.10 -18.33 -23.56
CA SER A 164 -5.00 -17.68 -24.89
C SER A 164 -3.57 -17.58 -25.41
N GLY A 165 -2.56 -18.04 -24.64
CA GLY A 165 -1.15 -18.09 -24.99
C GLY A 165 -0.66 -19.51 -25.17
#